data_8ab69c1091f1c33c4a9fc37cab39daaa
#
_entry.id   8ab69c1091f1c33c4a9fc37cab39daaa
#
_cell.length_a   1.000
_cell.length_b   1.000
_cell.length_c   1.000
_cell.angle_alpha   90.00
_cell.angle_beta   90.00
_cell.angle_gamma   90.00
#
_symmetry.space_group_name_H-M   'P 1'
#
loop_
_entity.id
_entity.type
_entity.pdbx_description
1 polymer ?
#
loop_
_entity_poly.entity_id
_entity_poly.type
_entity_poly.pdbx_seq_one_letter_code
_entity_poly.pdbx_strand_id
1 'polypeptide(L)'
;MAVIELNKDNFEETINNNAFVIIDFWAPWCGPCKSFAPTFEKVSEEFPDIVFAKLNTEEEQEIAMHFQIRSIPTLMIFRDQIIIYAEAGALPEAAFRQLIEQAQALDMDEVRKQIAESQGGDAGQG
;
A
#
# COMPACT_ATOMS: atom_id res chain seq x y z
N MET A 1 0.73 -9.86 -16.42
CA MET A 1 -0.14 -9.15 -15.49
C MET A 1 0.60 -8.86 -14.23
N ALA A 2 0.84 -7.60 -14.01
CA ALA A 2 1.69 -7.20 -12.93
C ALA A 2 0.94 -6.96 -11.61
N VAL A 3 -0.40 -6.87 -11.65
CA VAL A 3 -1.22 -6.60 -10.46
C VAL A 3 -1.84 -7.89 -9.96
N ILE A 4 -1.63 -8.21 -8.69
CA ILE A 4 -2.22 -9.39 -8.06
C ILE A 4 -3.42 -8.99 -7.21
N GLU A 5 -4.31 -9.94 -6.96
CA GLU A 5 -5.49 -9.70 -6.14
C GLU A 5 -5.27 -10.27 -4.75
N LEU A 6 -5.51 -9.44 -3.74
CA LEU A 6 -5.34 -9.86 -2.35
C LEU A 6 -6.66 -10.32 -1.74
N ASN A 7 -6.57 -11.33 -0.92
CA ASN A 7 -7.68 -11.84 -0.13
C ASN A 7 -7.14 -12.28 1.24
N LYS A 8 -8.03 -12.77 2.09
CA LYS A 8 -7.63 -13.20 3.44
C LYS A 8 -6.63 -14.35 3.44
N ASP A 9 -6.61 -15.14 2.36
CA ASP A 9 -5.74 -16.32 2.30
C ASP A 9 -4.30 -15.97 1.89
N ASN A 10 -4.12 -14.90 1.12
CA ASN A 10 -2.78 -14.55 0.61
C ASN A 10 -2.23 -13.21 1.11
N PHE A 11 -3.02 -12.46 1.88
CA PHE A 11 -2.62 -11.12 2.30
C PHE A 11 -1.32 -11.15 3.13
N GLU A 12 -1.35 -11.92 4.19
CA GLU A 12 -0.22 -11.96 5.13
C GLU A 12 1.05 -12.48 4.46
N GLU A 13 0.90 -13.55 3.68
CA GLU A 13 2.00 -14.13 2.93
C GLU A 13 2.60 -13.13 1.95
N THR A 14 1.77 -12.38 1.25
CA THR A 14 2.25 -11.39 0.29
C THR A 14 3.07 -10.30 0.97
N ILE A 15 2.59 -9.79 2.10
CA ILE A 15 3.30 -8.75 2.85
C ILE A 15 4.60 -9.29 3.43
N ASN A 16 4.58 -10.51 3.97
CA ASN A 16 5.74 -11.07 4.66
C ASN A 16 6.85 -11.50 3.71
N ASN A 17 6.50 -11.89 2.49
CA ASN A 17 7.47 -12.44 1.55
C ASN A 17 8.00 -11.42 0.54
N ASN A 18 7.56 -10.18 0.63
CA ASN A 18 7.97 -9.14 -0.31
C ASN A 18 8.37 -7.87 0.41
N ALA A 19 9.53 -7.33 0.04
CA ALA A 19 10.08 -6.16 0.71
C ALA A 19 9.34 -4.86 0.33
N PHE A 20 8.61 -4.85 -0.77
CA PHE A 20 7.97 -3.64 -1.26
C PHE A 20 6.64 -4.01 -1.89
N VAL A 21 5.53 -3.60 -1.26
CA VAL A 21 4.17 -3.91 -1.74
C VAL A 21 3.36 -2.63 -1.76
N ILE A 22 2.66 -2.39 -2.86
CA ILE A 22 1.73 -1.26 -3.00
C ILE A 22 0.33 -1.83 -3.18
N ILE A 23 -0.60 -1.40 -2.34
CA ILE A 23 -1.97 -1.90 -2.35
C ILE A 23 -2.93 -0.80 -2.75
N ASP A 24 -3.80 -1.10 -3.72
CA ASP A 24 -4.94 -0.28 -4.10
C ASP A 24 -6.20 -0.87 -3.47
N PHE A 25 -6.74 -0.19 -2.47
CA PHE A 25 -8.02 -0.59 -1.85
C PHE A 25 -9.14 0.02 -2.69
N TRP A 26 -10.01 -0.81 -3.24
CA TRP A 26 -11.01 -0.38 -4.23
C TRP A 26 -12.34 -1.10 -4.02
N ALA A 27 -13.35 -0.71 -4.78
CA ALA A 27 -14.62 -1.41 -4.87
C ALA A 27 -15.17 -1.30 -6.29
N PRO A 28 -15.94 -2.31 -6.74
CA PRO A 28 -16.42 -2.32 -8.15
C PRO A 28 -17.36 -1.18 -8.50
N TRP A 29 -18.06 -0.59 -7.52
CA TRP A 29 -19.01 0.49 -7.76
C TRP A 29 -18.36 1.88 -7.72
N CYS A 30 -17.10 1.95 -7.40
CA CYS A 30 -16.40 3.22 -7.15
C CYS A 30 -15.85 3.79 -8.47
N GLY A 31 -16.38 4.94 -8.89
CA GLY A 31 -15.97 5.60 -10.13
C GLY A 31 -14.47 5.96 -10.16
N PRO A 32 -13.96 6.68 -9.14
CA PRO A 32 -12.54 7.01 -9.11
C PRO A 32 -11.63 5.79 -9.08
N CYS A 33 -12.07 4.70 -8.46
CA CYS A 33 -11.32 3.45 -8.46
C CYS A 33 -11.17 2.89 -9.86
N LYS A 34 -12.27 2.91 -10.63
CA LYS A 34 -12.26 2.43 -12.02
C LYS A 34 -11.38 3.29 -12.91
N SER A 35 -11.39 4.60 -12.68
CA SER A 35 -10.54 5.53 -13.44
C SER A 35 -9.07 5.32 -13.13
N PHE A 36 -8.75 4.98 -11.88
CA PHE A 36 -7.37 4.79 -11.45
C PHE A 36 -6.81 3.42 -11.86
N ALA A 37 -7.66 2.42 -12.03
CA ALA A 37 -7.21 1.05 -12.32
C ALA A 37 -6.25 0.95 -13.51
N PRO A 38 -6.51 1.59 -14.67
CA PRO A 38 -5.56 1.52 -15.78
C PRO A 38 -4.21 2.16 -15.45
N THR A 39 -4.21 3.25 -14.68
CA THR A 39 -2.98 3.91 -14.25
C THR A 39 -2.17 2.98 -13.35
N PHE A 40 -2.83 2.37 -12.40
CA PHE A 40 -2.19 1.44 -11.46
C PHE A 40 -1.53 0.28 -12.22
N GLU A 41 -2.27 -0.29 -13.15
CA GLU A 41 -1.78 -1.41 -13.95
C GLU A 41 -0.61 -1.01 -14.85
N LYS A 42 -0.73 0.13 -15.53
CA LYS A 42 0.33 0.62 -16.41
C LYS A 42 1.62 0.87 -15.64
N VAL A 43 1.54 1.56 -14.51
CA VAL A 43 2.72 1.90 -13.72
C VAL A 43 3.33 0.63 -13.11
N SER A 44 2.51 -0.35 -12.76
CA SER A 44 3.02 -1.60 -12.20
C SER A 44 4.00 -2.30 -13.13
N GLU A 45 3.81 -2.15 -14.44
CA GLU A 45 4.70 -2.79 -15.41
C GLU A 45 6.06 -2.12 -15.50
N GLU A 46 6.16 -0.88 -15.03
CA GLU A 46 7.43 -0.14 -15.02
C GLU A 46 8.31 -0.48 -13.83
N PHE A 47 7.76 -1.13 -12.80
CA PHE A 47 8.48 -1.43 -11.57
C PHE A 47 8.36 -2.92 -11.24
N PRO A 48 9.04 -3.79 -12.02
CA PRO A 48 8.86 -5.24 -11.86
C PRO A 48 9.35 -5.80 -10.52
N ASP A 49 10.16 -5.04 -9.79
CA ASP A 49 10.67 -5.48 -8.48
C ASP A 49 9.71 -5.15 -7.34
N ILE A 50 8.63 -4.44 -7.62
CA ILE A 50 7.63 -4.05 -6.63
C ILE A 50 6.37 -4.88 -6.86
N VAL A 51 5.78 -5.39 -5.79
CA VAL A 51 4.49 -6.08 -5.88
C VAL A 51 3.38 -5.05 -5.86
N PHE A 52 2.61 -5.00 -6.93
CA PHE A 52 1.40 -4.16 -7.01
C PHE A 52 0.21 -5.08 -6.80
N ALA A 53 -0.64 -4.72 -5.85
CA ALA A 53 -1.76 -5.56 -5.47
C ALA A 53 -3.01 -4.71 -5.31
N LYS A 54 -4.16 -5.31 -5.52
CA LYS A 54 -5.43 -4.65 -5.27
C LYS A 54 -6.26 -5.49 -4.31
N LEU A 55 -7.05 -4.81 -3.51
CA LEU A 55 -7.89 -5.45 -2.51
C LEU A 55 -9.31 -4.88 -2.63
N ASN A 56 -10.26 -5.74 -2.93
CA ASN A 56 -11.66 -5.39 -3.05
C ASN A 56 -12.26 -5.27 -1.65
N THR A 57 -12.59 -4.05 -1.24
CA THR A 57 -13.08 -3.81 0.11
C THR A 57 -14.46 -4.38 0.38
N GLU A 58 -15.22 -4.68 -0.69
CA GLU A 58 -16.52 -5.33 -0.54
C GLU A 58 -16.37 -6.81 -0.19
N GLU A 59 -15.38 -7.47 -0.79
CA GLU A 59 -15.13 -8.89 -0.56
C GLU A 59 -14.29 -9.13 0.69
N GLU A 60 -13.37 -8.22 0.99
CA GLU A 60 -12.43 -8.39 2.10
C GLU A 60 -12.69 -7.32 3.16
N GLN A 61 -13.88 -7.33 3.70
CA GLN A 61 -14.32 -6.30 4.66
C GLN A 61 -13.50 -6.30 5.95
N GLU A 62 -13.10 -7.47 6.42
CA GLU A 62 -12.32 -7.56 7.65
C GLU A 62 -10.94 -6.91 7.51
N ILE A 63 -10.29 -7.13 6.37
CA ILE A 63 -8.99 -6.52 6.12
C ILE A 63 -9.14 -5.00 6.00
N ALA A 64 -10.16 -4.56 5.25
CA ALA A 64 -10.41 -3.13 5.10
C ALA A 64 -10.68 -2.46 6.45
N MET A 65 -11.44 -3.11 7.32
CA MET A 65 -11.71 -2.59 8.66
C MET A 65 -10.47 -2.55 9.52
N HIS A 66 -9.64 -3.58 9.42
CA HIS A 66 -8.38 -3.65 10.20
C HIS A 66 -7.51 -2.43 9.91
N PHE A 67 -7.44 -2.02 8.63
CA PHE A 67 -6.65 -0.86 8.24
C PHE A 67 -7.44 0.44 8.27
N GLN A 68 -8.68 0.41 8.74
CA GLN A 68 -9.55 1.58 8.88
C GLN A 68 -9.73 2.32 7.55
N ILE A 69 -9.93 1.56 6.48
CA ILE A 69 -10.16 2.14 5.16
C ILE A 69 -11.55 2.76 5.13
N ARG A 70 -11.61 4.09 5.05
CA ARG A 70 -12.87 4.85 5.07
C ARG A 70 -13.23 5.46 3.74
N SER A 71 -12.26 5.65 2.88
CA SER A 71 -12.45 6.25 1.56
C SER A 71 -11.72 5.40 0.54
N ILE A 72 -12.29 5.29 -0.65
CA ILE A 72 -11.67 4.53 -1.73
C ILE A 72 -11.65 5.39 -2.98
N PRO A 73 -10.60 5.24 -3.83
CA PRO A 73 -9.47 4.35 -3.58
C PRO A 73 -8.58 4.86 -2.47
N THR A 74 -7.91 3.95 -1.78
CA THR A 74 -6.83 4.29 -0.84
C THR A 74 -5.60 3.54 -1.29
N LEU A 75 -4.48 4.24 -1.37
CA LEU A 75 -3.19 3.63 -1.67
C LEU A 75 -2.42 3.43 -0.37
N MET A 76 -1.84 2.25 -0.22
CA MET A 76 -1.02 1.92 0.93
C MET A 76 0.27 1.30 0.45
N ILE A 77 1.40 1.72 1.02
CA ILE A 77 2.71 1.20 0.65
C ILE A 77 3.37 0.58 1.86
N PHE A 78 3.81 -0.68 1.69
CA PHE A 78 4.61 -1.40 2.67
C PHE A 78 6.04 -1.50 2.18
N ARG A 79 7.00 -1.14 3.04
CA ARG A 79 8.42 -1.42 2.84
C ARG A 79 8.89 -2.23 4.05
N ASP A 80 9.44 -3.42 3.79
CA ASP A 80 9.93 -4.30 4.85
C ASP A 80 8.88 -4.55 5.93
N GLN A 81 7.63 -4.76 5.50
CA GLN A 81 6.46 -5.00 6.35
C GLN A 81 6.04 -3.79 7.19
N ILE A 82 6.56 -2.61 6.87
CA ILE A 82 6.21 -1.36 7.56
C ILE A 82 5.36 -0.51 6.60
N ILE A 83 4.23 -0.02 7.11
CA ILE A 83 3.40 0.91 6.33
C ILE A 83 4.10 2.26 6.32
N ILE A 84 4.54 2.69 5.14
CA ILE A 84 5.23 3.97 4.99
C ILE A 84 4.34 5.04 4.35
N TYR A 85 3.17 4.65 3.84
CA TYR A 85 2.26 5.58 3.18
C TYR A 85 0.86 5.00 3.20
N ALA A 86 -0.14 5.81 3.49
CA ALA A 86 -1.54 5.41 3.44
C ALA A 86 -2.39 6.66 3.26
N GLU A 87 -2.89 6.88 2.05
CA GLU A 87 -3.69 8.07 1.72
C GLU A 87 -4.84 7.73 0.80
N ALA A 88 -5.97 8.37 1.03
CA ALA A 88 -7.14 8.24 0.17
C ALA A 88 -6.97 9.12 -1.07
N GLY A 89 -7.54 8.67 -2.17
CA GLY A 89 -7.60 9.40 -3.41
C GLY A 89 -6.83 8.76 -4.55
N ALA A 90 -7.32 8.95 -5.77
CA ALA A 90 -6.64 8.52 -6.97
C ALA A 90 -5.57 9.55 -7.32
N LEU A 91 -4.40 9.09 -7.73
CA LEU A 91 -3.32 9.97 -8.12
C LEU A 91 -3.20 10.02 -9.64
N PRO A 92 -2.88 11.19 -10.20
CA PRO A 92 -2.43 11.24 -11.60
C PRO A 92 -1.19 10.37 -11.78
N GLU A 93 -1.01 9.87 -12.99
CA GLU A 93 0.07 8.93 -13.29
C GLU A 93 1.44 9.46 -12.88
N ALA A 94 1.76 10.72 -13.21
CA ALA A 94 3.06 11.31 -12.88
C ALA A 94 3.26 11.40 -11.35
N ALA A 95 2.20 11.78 -10.63
CA ALA A 95 2.28 11.88 -9.17
C ALA A 95 2.47 10.50 -8.54
N PHE A 96 1.81 9.48 -9.11
CA PHE A 96 1.97 8.11 -8.61
C PHE A 96 3.41 7.63 -8.82
N ARG A 97 4.00 7.89 -9.98
CA ARG A 97 5.40 7.55 -10.23
C ARG A 97 6.34 8.23 -9.24
N GLN A 98 6.11 9.51 -9.00
CA GLN A 98 6.92 10.26 -8.04
C GLN A 98 6.82 9.67 -6.65
N LEU A 99 5.61 9.30 -6.23
CA LEU A 99 5.40 8.66 -4.93
C LEU A 99 6.21 7.37 -4.82
N ILE A 100 6.19 6.54 -5.87
CA ILE A 100 6.93 5.29 -5.87
C ILE A 100 8.43 5.55 -5.77
N GLU A 101 8.93 6.52 -6.53
CA GLU A 101 10.35 6.87 -6.51
C GLU A 101 10.78 7.36 -5.13
N GLN A 102 9.95 8.15 -4.48
CA GLN A 102 10.22 8.60 -3.12
C GLN A 102 10.22 7.43 -2.14
N ALA A 103 9.29 6.49 -2.31
CA ALA A 103 9.24 5.31 -1.47
C ALA A 103 10.48 4.42 -1.67
N GLN A 104 10.96 4.31 -2.91
CA GLN A 104 12.18 3.57 -3.20
C GLN A 104 13.42 4.21 -2.57
N ALA A 105 13.42 5.53 -2.48
CA ALA A 105 14.57 6.28 -1.96
C ALA A 105 14.62 6.31 -0.44
N LEU A 106 13.57 5.86 0.26
CA LEU A 106 13.55 5.85 1.71
C LEU A 106 14.66 4.96 2.28
N ASP A 107 15.35 5.50 3.28
CA ASP A 107 16.32 4.73 4.06
C ASP A 107 15.55 3.95 5.13
N MET A 108 15.35 2.66 4.89
CA MET A 108 14.55 1.84 5.80
C MET A 108 15.23 1.59 7.14
N ASP A 109 16.56 1.68 7.19
CA ASP A 109 17.25 1.60 8.47
C ASP A 109 16.89 2.81 9.34
N GLU A 110 16.82 3.98 8.73
CA GLU A 110 16.41 5.20 9.44
C GLU A 110 14.94 5.11 9.87
N VAL A 111 14.08 4.58 9.01
CA VAL A 111 12.66 4.38 9.34
C VAL A 111 12.53 3.46 10.56
N ARG A 112 13.23 2.34 10.56
CA ARG A 112 13.21 1.39 11.68
C ARG A 112 13.73 2.03 12.96
N LYS A 113 14.77 2.84 12.84
CA LYS A 113 15.33 3.56 13.97
C LYS A 113 14.31 4.54 14.57
N GLN A 114 13.62 5.29 13.72
CA GLN A 114 12.60 6.23 14.19
C GLN A 114 11.44 5.52 14.88
N ILE A 115 11.03 4.38 14.35
CA ILE A 115 9.96 3.57 14.96
C ILE A 115 10.42 3.08 16.34
N ALA A 116 11.64 2.58 16.45
CA ALA A 116 12.17 2.08 17.71
C ALA A 116 12.27 3.21 18.74
N GLU A 117 12.72 4.39 18.33
CA GLU A 117 12.81 5.56 19.22
C GLU A 117 11.44 6.00 19.70
N SER A 118 10.45 6.02 18.77
CA SER A 118 9.09 6.39 19.12
C SER A 118 8.49 5.40 20.13
N GLN A 119 8.67 4.11 19.90
CA GLN A 119 8.18 3.07 20.81
C GLN A 119 8.89 3.11 22.15
N GLY A 120 10.20 3.36 22.12
CA GLY A 120 10.97 3.53 23.34
C GLY A 120 10.51 4.73 24.15
N GLY A 121 10.20 5.84 23.47
CA GLY A 121 9.65 7.03 24.10
C GLY A 121 8.29 6.77 24.73
N ASP A 122 7.41 6.09 24.01
CA ASP A 122 6.10 5.72 24.52
C ASP A 122 6.22 4.79 25.74
N ALA A 123 7.10 3.80 25.66
CA ALA A 123 7.35 2.89 26.77
C ALA A 123 7.89 3.64 27.99
N GLY A 124 8.74 4.62 27.76
CA GLY A 124 9.28 5.45 28.83
C GLY A 124 8.25 6.32 29.52
N GLN A 125 7.20 6.65 28.81
CA GLN A 125 6.09 7.47 29.36
C GLN A 125 5.04 6.61 30.03
N GLY A 126 4.93 5.40 29.59
CA GLY A 126 3.97 4.46 30.13
C GLY A 126 4.49 3.77 31.34
#